data_cc4068c9ec5025354f49768cd6e39bb9
#
_entry.id   cc4068c9ec5025354f49768cd6e39bb9
#
_cell.length_a   1.000
_cell.length_b   1.000
_cell.length_c   1.000
_cell.angle_alpha   90.00
_cell.angle_beta   90.00
_cell.angle_gamma   90.00
#
_symmetry.space_group_name_H-M   'P 1'
#
loop_
_entity.id
_entity.type
_entity.pdbx_description
1 polymer ?
#
loop_
_entity_poly.entity_id
_entity_poly.type
_entity_poly.pdbx_seq_one_letter_code
_entity_poly.pdbx_strand_id
1 'polypeptide(L)' 'MDDTAFARQVHTLLARESRRVLATLIRLLGDFDLAEDALQEAFIAALRQWPEDGIPDNARAWLVSTGRFKAIDQLRRSAR' A
#
# COMPACT_ATOMS: atom_id res chain seq x y z
N MET A 1 23.60 -6.73 -10.73
CA MET A 1 22.15 -6.71 -10.61
C MET A 1 21.64 -5.28 -10.75
N ASP A 2 20.54 -5.11 -11.45
CA ASP A 2 20.05 -3.76 -11.76
C ASP A 2 18.92 -3.38 -10.82
N ASP A 3 19.26 -2.74 -9.71
CA ASP A 3 18.29 -2.27 -8.72
C ASP A 3 17.35 -1.22 -9.32
N THR A 4 17.84 -0.48 -10.33
CA THR A 4 17.03 0.53 -11.00
C THR A 4 15.87 -0.11 -11.77
N ALA A 5 16.12 -1.22 -12.45
CA ALA A 5 15.09 -1.93 -13.20
C ALA A 5 14.00 -2.44 -12.26
N PHE A 6 14.39 -3.02 -11.12
CA PHE A 6 13.42 -3.51 -10.13
C PHE A 6 12.62 -2.36 -9.55
N ALA A 7 13.29 -1.28 -9.16
CA ALA A 7 12.61 -0.10 -8.60
C ALA A 7 11.60 0.47 -9.60
N ARG A 8 11.98 0.55 -10.88
CA ARG A 8 11.08 1.04 -11.92
C ARG A 8 9.87 0.14 -12.09
N GLN A 9 10.08 -1.18 -12.02
CA GLN A 9 9.00 -2.16 -12.09
C GLN A 9 8.01 -1.98 -10.96
N VAL A 10 8.51 -1.80 -9.74
CA VAL A 10 7.67 -1.57 -8.56
C VAL A 10 6.88 -0.27 -8.71
N HIS A 11 7.55 0.82 -9.09
CA HIS A 11 6.87 2.10 -9.27
C HIS A 11 5.76 2.03 -10.31
N THR A 12 6.01 1.35 -11.43
CA THR A 12 5.01 1.17 -12.48
C THR A 12 3.81 0.40 -11.95
N LEU A 13 4.06 -0.65 -11.20
CA LEU A 13 2.99 -1.47 -10.63
C LEU A 13 2.15 -0.66 -9.62
N LEU A 14 2.82 0.08 -8.74
CA LEU A 14 2.12 0.91 -7.75
C LEU A 14 1.26 1.97 -8.42
N ALA A 15 1.80 2.63 -9.45
CA ALA A 15 1.04 3.65 -10.18
C ALA A 15 -0.20 3.04 -10.85
N ARG A 16 -0.04 1.85 -11.44
CA ARG A 16 -1.13 1.18 -12.14
C ARG A 16 -2.24 0.75 -11.18
N GLU A 17 -1.88 0.32 -9.98
CA GLU A 17 -2.85 -0.20 -9.02
C GLU A 17 -3.44 0.86 -8.10
N SER A 18 -2.88 2.07 -8.08
CA SER A 18 -3.22 3.07 -7.06
C SER A 18 -4.71 3.40 -6.99
N ARG A 19 -5.37 3.57 -8.13
CA ARG A 19 -6.79 3.92 -8.17
C ARG A 19 -7.66 2.84 -7.55
N ARG A 20 -7.40 1.60 -7.91
CA ARG A 20 -8.20 0.46 -7.42
C ARG A 20 -7.96 0.21 -5.96
N VAL A 21 -6.71 0.31 -5.52
CA VAL A 21 -6.38 0.16 -4.11
C VAL A 21 -7.06 1.27 -3.30
N LEU A 22 -6.97 2.51 -3.77
CA LEU A 22 -7.60 3.64 -3.09
C LEU A 22 -9.12 3.45 -2.98
N ALA A 23 -9.76 3.08 -4.08
CA ALA A 23 -11.21 2.88 -4.09
C ALA A 23 -11.63 1.82 -3.07
N THR A 24 -10.88 0.72 -3.00
CA THR A 24 -11.16 -0.33 -2.04
C THR A 24 -10.96 0.14 -0.61
N LEU A 25 -9.87 0.87 -0.36
CA LEU A 25 -9.59 1.41 0.97
C LEU A 25 -10.67 2.40 1.42
N ILE A 26 -11.17 3.24 0.50
CA ILE A 26 -12.26 4.16 0.82
C ILE A 26 -13.50 3.38 1.28
N ARG A 27 -13.84 2.32 0.57
CA ARG A 27 -15.00 1.49 0.96
C ARG A 27 -14.79 0.83 2.31
N LEU A 28 -13.59 0.31 2.55
CA LEU A 28 -13.31 -0.42 3.78
C LEU A 28 -13.20 0.49 5.00
N LEU A 29 -12.63 1.67 4.82
CA LEU A 29 -12.36 2.59 5.93
C LEU A 29 -13.44 3.66 6.10
N GLY A 30 -14.22 3.91 5.06
CA GLY A 30 -15.31 4.87 5.12
C GLY A 30 -14.87 6.32 5.19
N ASP A 31 -13.63 6.63 4.81
CA ASP A 31 -13.06 7.96 4.93
C ASP A 31 -11.99 8.15 3.86
N PHE A 32 -12.15 9.20 3.05
CA PHE A 32 -11.25 9.46 1.94
C PHE A 32 -9.83 9.81 2.40
N ASP A 33 -9.72 10.72 3.38
CA ASP A 33 -8.41 11.15 3.86
C ASP A 33 -7.66 10.00 4.52
N LEU A 34 -8.34 9.21 5.31
CA LEU A 34 -7.75 8.05 5.95
C LEU A 34 -7.30 7.03 4.91
N ALA A 35 -8.10 6.84 3.86
CA ALA A 35 -7.75 5.92 2.78
C ALA A 35 -6.52 6.38 2.01
N GLU A 36 -6.39 7.68 1.77
CA GLU A 36 -5.21 8.22 1.10
C GLU A 36 -3.95 8.00 1.93
N ASP A 37 -4.03 8.25 3.23
CA ASP A 37 -2.91 7.99 4.13
C ASP A 37 -2.55 6.52 4.14
N ALA A 38 -3.56 5.65 4.16
CA ALA A 38 -3.36 4.21 4.12
C ALA A 38 -2.67 3.77 2.83
N LEU A 39 -3.06 4.36 1.70
CA LEU A 39 -2.45 4.07 0.41
C LEU A 39 -0.96 4.41 0.42
N GLN A 40 -0.62 5.59 0.92
CA GLN A 40 0.77 6.02 1.00
C GLN A 40 1.59 5.10 1.90
N GLU A 41 1.03 4.72 3.05
CA GLU A 41 1.70 3.81 3.96
C GLU A 41 1.93 2.44 3.33
N ALA A 42 0.96 1.96 2.55
CA ALA A 42 1.11 0.69 1.85
C ALA A 42 2.21 0.76 0.80
N PHE A 43 2.30 1.89 0.09
CA PHE A 43 3.35 2.10 -0.91
C PHE A 43 4.73 2.13 -0.26
N ILE A 44 4.86 2.83 0.86
CA ILE A 44 6.12 2.89 1.61
C ILE A 44 6.53 1.49 2.05
N ALA A 45 5.58 0.72 2.58
CA ALA A 45 5.85 -0.65 3.00
C ALA A 45 6.30 -1.53 1.83
N ALA A 46 5.66 -1.38 0.67
CA ALA A 46 6.03 -2.13 -0.52
C ALA A 46 7.47 -1.82 -0.96
N LEU A 47 7.82 -0.55 -0.97
CA LEU A 47 9.17 -0.13 -1.37
C LEU A 47 10.24 -0.66 -0.42
N ARG A 48 9.89 -0.91 0.83
CA ARG A 48 10.82 -1.46 1.82
C ARG A 48 10.90 -2.98 1.76
N GLN A 49 9.77 -3.65 1.59
CA GLN A 49 9.69 -5.11 1.74
C GLN A 49 9.90 -5.87 0.44
N TRP A 50 9.38 -5.36 -0.66
CA TRP A 50 9.43 -6.09 -1.93
C TRP A 50 10.84 -6.31 -2.48
N PRO A 51 11.81 -5.38 -2.28
CA PRO A 51 13.18 -5.66 -2.71
C PRO A 51 13.79 -6.89 -2.05
N GLU A 52 13.38 -7.20 -0.82
CA GLU A 52 13.88 -8.35 -0.09
C GLU A 52 13.02 -9.61 -0.31
N ASP A 53 11.71 -9.44 -0.30
CA ASP A 53 10.77 -10.55 -0.30
C ASP A 53 10.23 -10.91 -1.69
N GLY A 54 10.40 -10.00 -2.66
CA GLY A 54 9.79 -10.13 -3.97
C GLY A 54 8.39 -9.52 -4.01
N ILE A 55 7.91 -9.28 -5.23
CA ILE A 55 6.57 -8.73 -5.44
C ILE A 55 5.55 -9.85 -5.22
N PRO A 56 4.54 -9.61 -4.36
CA PRO A 56 3.51 -10.64 -4.09
C PRO A 56 2.74 -11.03 -5.37
N ASP A 57 2.25 -12.25 -5.42
CA ASP A 57 1.45 -12.72 -6.54
C ASP A 57 0.22 -11.86 -6.75
N ASN A 58 -0.43 -11.46 -5.66
CA ASN A 58 -1.55 -10.53 -5.72
C ASN A 58 -1.16 -9.22 -5.03
N ALA A 59 -0.49 -8.38 -5.78
CA ALA A 59 0.02 -7.11 -5.25
C ALA A 59 -1.09 -6.20 -4.74
N ARG A 60 -2.23 -6.16 -5.46
CA ARG A 60 -3.36 -5.32 -5.05
C ARG A 60 -3.89 -5.73 -3.68
N ALA A 61 -4.11 -7.02 -3.48
CA ALA A 61 -4.60 -7.52 -2.20
C ALA A 61 -3.60 -7.23 -1.08
N TRP A 62 -2.32 -7.39 -1.36
CA TRP A 62 -1.27 -7.09 -0.39
C TRP A 62 -1.30 -5.61 0.01
N LEU A 63 -1.45 -4.72 -0.98
CA LEU A 63 -1.49 -3.27 -0.72
C LEU A 63 -2.72 -2.88 0.09
N VAL A 64 -3.89 -3.44 -0.25
CA VAL A 64 -5.12 -3.17 0.49
C VAL A 64 -5.00 -3.64 1.94
N SER A 65 -4.54 -4.87 2.14
CA SER A 65 -4.39 -5.43 3.49
C SER A 65 -3.41 -4.63 4.33
N THR A 66 -2.26 -4.29 3.75
CA THR A 66 -1.24 -3.54 4.45
C THR A 66 -1.72 -2.14 4.81
N GLY A 67 -2.36 -1.45 3.86
CA GLY A 67 -2.89 -0.11 4.10
C GLY A 67 -3.97 -0.12 5.17
N ARG A 68 -4.88 -1.07 5.08
CA ARG A 68 -5.95 -1.20 6.07
C ARG A 68 -5.40 -1.47 7.47
N PHE A 69 -4.43 -2.37 7.56
CA PHE A 69 -3.80 -2.69 8.84
C PHE A 69 -3.16 -1.45 9.47
N LYS A 70 -2.42 -0.69 8.67
CA LYS A 70 -1.75 0.50 9.17
C LYS A 70 -2.73 1.58 9.58
N ALA A 71 -3.83 1.74 8.85
CA ALA A 71 -4.87 2.70 9.19
C ALA A 71 -5.54 2.35 10.52
N ILE A 72 -5.87 1.07 10.70
CA ILE A 72 -6.48 0.60 11.95
C ILE A 72 -5.52 0.79 13.12
N ASP A 73 -4.26 0.47 12.92
CA ASP A 73 -3.23 0.64 13.95
C ASP A 73 -3.11 2.11 14.36
N GLN A 74 -3.13 3.01 13.38
CA GLN A 74 -3.07 4.45 13.64
C GLN A 74 -4.30 4.92 14.44
N LEU A 75 -5.49 4.44 14.08
CA LEU A 75 -6.71 4.78 14.80
C LEU A 75 -6.65 4.32 16.24
N ARG A 76 -6.13 3.12 16.48
CA ARG A 76 -5.97 2.61 17.85
C ARG A 76 -5.04 3.48 18.67
N ARG A 77 -3.94 3.92 18.08
CA ARG A 77 -2.99 4.80 18.78
C ARG A 77 -3.60 6.16 19.08
N SER A 78 -4.39 6.69 18.17
CA SER A 78 -5.03 7.98 18.36
C SER A 78 -6.14 7.95 19.41
N ALA A 79 -6.71 6.79 19.66
CA ALA A 79 -7.82 6.63 20.62
C ALA A 79 -7.35 6.53 22.07
N ARG A 80 -6.06 6.46 22.33
CA ARG A 80 -5.51 6.36 23.68
C ARG A 80 -5.50 7.69 24.43
#